data_7372b0dd9f7ee8011f5dee1002a62d3a
#
_entry.id   7372b0dd9f7ee8011f5dee1002a62d3a
#
_cell.length_a   1.000
_cell.length_b   1.000
_cell.length_c   1.000
_cell.angle_alpha   90.00
_cell.angle_beta   90.00
_cell.angle_gamma   90.00
#
_symmetry.space_group_name_H-M   'P 1'
#
loop_
_entity.id
_entity.type
_entity.pdbx_description
1 polymer ?
#
loop_
_entity_poly.entity_id
_entity_poly.type
_entity_poly.pdbx_seq_one_letter_code
_entity_poly.pdbx_strand_id
1 'polypeptide(L)'
;MKLSHSSFLLLSAALALPATAQLLSSPLGSGPATAPAPAPGAPSGGLPSGQGAGVHSPLSPFAPLPKRSDVVPWSVLTDVDTKIENRRIVPVYSPAVRQLDQKQVRLQGFMMPLGPGEMQRHFLLASVPLTCSFCTPGGPESMVEVRTREPVKYSLGAVVVQGKLQVLQSDPQGLYYRITEAVGVK
;
A
#
# COMPACT_ATOMS: atom_id res chain seq x y z
N MET A 1 26.47 65.15 -5.35
CA MET A 1 26.42 65.86 -6.69
C MET A 1 25.29 65.28 -7.49
N LYS A 2 24.23 66.11 -7.70
CA LYS A 2 23.31 66.31 -8.85
C LYS A 2 22.77 65.01 -9.50
N LEU A 3 21.48 64.71 -9.26
CA LEU A 3 20.29 65.12 -10.05
C LEU A 3 20.30 64.62 -11.50
N SER A 4 19.32 63.76 -11.87
CA SER A 4 18.40 64.13 -12.96
C SER A 4 17.17 63.25 -12.95
N HIS A 5 16.02 63.86 -12.96
CA HIS A 5 14.67 63.33 -13.15
C HIS A 5 14.46 63.07 -14.65
N SER A 6 13.69 62.05 -14.94
CA SER A 6 12.87 62.04 -16.19
C SER A 6 11.62 61.19 -15.96
N SER A 7 10.54 61.91 -15.82
CA SER A 7 9.16 61.43 -15.96
C SER A 7 8.89 60.98 -17.39
N PHE A 8 8.33 59.78 -17.54
CA PHE A 8 7.61 59.43 -18.78
C PHE A 8 6.24 58.90 -18.39
N LEU A 9 5.27 59.75 -18.56
CA LEU A 9 3.86 59.43 -18.60
C LEU A 9 3.59 58.74 -19.95
N LEU A 10 3.15 57.51 -19.95
CA LEU A 10 2.47 56.90 -21.10
C LEU A 10 1.15 56.30 -20.65
N LEU A 11 0.16 56.95 -21.17
CA LEU A 11 -1.26 56.66 -21.22
C LEU A 11 -1.46 55.32 -21.96
N SER A 12 -1.97 54.29 -21.33
CA SER A 12 -2.37 53.06 -22.00
C SER A 12 -3.83 52.79 -21.77
N ALA A 13 -4.56 52.81 -22.86
CA ALA A 13 -5.98 52.59 -22.98
C ALA A 13 -6.34 51.14 -22.55
N ALA A 14 -7.34 51.00 -21.70
CA ALA A 14 -7.96 49.74 -21.32
C ALA A 14 -8.88 49.28 -22.47
N LEU A 15 -8.53 48.16 -23.10
CA LEU A 15 -9.48 47.36 -23.91
C LEU A 15 -10.14 46.33 -23.00
N ALA A 16 -11.39 46.58 -22.65
CA ALA A 16 -12.25 45.60 -21.99
C ALA A 16 -12.80 44.64 -23.06
N LEU A 17 -12.42 43.38 -22.98
CA LEU A 17 -13.05 42.27 -23.71
C LEU A 17 -14.12 41.65 -22.83
N PRO A 18 -15.36 41.45 -23.30
CA PRO A 18 -16.37 40.73 -22.55
C PRO A 18 -16.09 39.21 -22.60
N ALA A 19 -15.85 38.61 -21.45
CA ALA A 19 -15.83 37.17 -21.30
C ALA A 19 -17.28 36.64 -21.35
N THR A 20 -17.66 36.02 -22.45
CA THR A 20 -18.89 35.24 -22.55
C THR A 20 -18.68 33.91 -21.84
N ALA A 21 -19.17 33.79 -20.62
CA ALA A 21 -19.28 32.53 -19.92
C ALA A 21 -20.36 31.67 -20.60
N GLN A 22 -19.97 30.64 -21.33
CA GLN A 22 -20.87 29.61 -21.81
C GLN A 22 -21.17 28.65 -20.66
N LEU A 23 -22.33 28.76 -20.06
CA LEU A 23 -22.93 27.79 -19.19
C LEU A 23 -23.29 26.55 -20.04
N LEU A 24 -22.47 25.50 -19.91
CA LEU A 24 -22.80 24.14 -20.37
C LEU A 24 -23.85 23.58 -19.41
N SER A 25 -25.12 23.88 -19.66
CA SER A 25 -26.25 23.21 -19.02
C SER A 25 -26.48 21.88 -19.72
N SER A 26 -25.98 20.79 -19.15
CA SER A 26 -26.42 19.43 -19.52
C SER A 26 -27.83 19.21 -18.99
N PRO A 27 -28.79 18.79 -19.78
CA PRO A 27 -30.11 18.45 -19.30
C PRO A 27 -30.01 17.16 -18.45
N LEU A 28 -30.30 17.27 -17.16
CA LEU A 28 -30.56 16.14 -16.28
C LEU A 28 -31.84 15.46 -16.78
N GLY A 29 -31.71 14.35 -17.49
CA GLY A 29 -32.79 13.47 -17.83
C GLY A 29 -33.33 12.83 -16.54
N SER A 30 -34.45 13.35 -16.05
CA SER A 30 -35.24 12.74 -14.97
C SER A 30 -35.99 11.53 -15.52
N GLY A 31 -35.32 10.37 -15.57
CA GLY A 31 -35.97 9.06 -15.71
C GLY A 31 -35.67 8.26 -14.46
N PRO A 32 -36.66 7.58 -13.83
CA PRO A 32 -36.37 6.63 -12.77
C PRO A 32 -35.63 5.46 -13.40
N ALA A 33 -34.30 5.45 -13.29
CA ALA A 33 -33.48 4.29 -13.61
C ALA A 33 -33.80 3.23 -12.52
N THR A 34 -34.67 2.29 -12.85
CA THR A 34 -34.83 1.06 -12.09
C THR A 34 -33.52 0.31 -12.17
N ALA A 35 -32.69 0.42 -11.13
CA ALA A 35 -31.50 -0.42 -11.04
C ALA A 35 -31.95 -1.88 -11.04
N PRO A 36 -31.35 -2.74 -11.88
CA PRO A 36 -31.62 -4.17 -11.83
C PRO A 36 -31.29 -4.69 -10.44
N ALA A 37 -32.22 -5.44 -9.85
CA ALA A 37 -32.00 -6.07 -8.56
C ALA A 37 -30.76 -6.99 -8.66
N PRO A 38 -29.88 -7.00 -7.64
CA PRO A 38 -28.74 -7.89 -7.65
C PRO A 38 -29.20 -9.35 -7.73
N ALA A 39 -28.65 -10.12 -8.66
CA ALA A 39 -28.91 -11.53 -8.79
C ALA A 39 -28.53 -12.25 -7.47
N PRO A 40 -29.37 -13.19 -6.96
CA PRO A 40 -29.06 -13.96 -5.77
C PRO A 40 -27.81 -14.81 -6.04
N GLY A 41 -26.73 -14.56 -5.30
CA GLY A 41 -25.51 -15.37 -5.36
C GLY A 41 -24.28 -14.71 -6.02
N ALA A 42 -24.35 -13.46 -6.47
CA ALA A 42 -23.15 -12.73 -6.77
C ALA A 42 -22.43 -12.41 -5.43
N PRO A 43 -21.15 -12.80 -5.26
CA PRO A 43 -20.38 -12.32 -4.12
C PRO A 43 -20.43 -10.78 -4.19
N SER A 44 -20.79 -10.17 -3.08
CA SER A 44 -20.79 -8.69 -2.96
C SER A 44 -19.39 -8.22 -3.31
N GLY A 45 -19.21 -7.81 -4.57
CA GLY A 45 -17.97 -7.27 -5.07
C GLY A 45 -17.76 -5.87 -4.50
N GLY A 46 -17.58 -5.80 -3.19
CA GLY A 46 -16.95 -4.64 -2.59
C GLY A 46 -15.56 -4.54 -3.19
N LEU A 47 -15.18 -3.35 -3.65
CA LEU A 47 -13.78 -3.07 -4.00
C LEU A 47 -12.91 -3.61 -2.87
N PRO A 48 -11.84 -4.36 -3.15
CA PRO A 48 -10.99 -4.91 -2.12
C PRO A 48 -10.50 -3.74 -1.26
N SER A 49 -10.95 -3.72 -0.02
CA SER A 49 -10.79 -2.60 0.91
C SER A 49 -9.45 -2.64 1.64
N GLY A 50 -8.39 -3.12 0.98
CA GLY A 50 -7.07 -3.21 1.59
C GLY A 50 -7.01 -4.19 2.78
N GLN A 51 -7.77 -5.28 2.73
CA GLN A 51 -7.74 -6.37 3.72
C GLN A 51 -7.22 -7.66 3.08
N GLY A 52 -6.69 -8.54 3.91
CA GLY A 52 -6.14 -9.83 3.48
C GLY A 52 -4.82 -9.70 2.72
N ALA A 53 -4.46 -10.72 1.98
CA ALA A 53 -3.17 -10.80 1.27
C ALA A 53 -3.04 -9.85 0.07
N GLY A 54 -4.08 -9.10 -0.27
CA GLY A 54 -4.11 -8.33 -1.50
C GLY A 54 -4.29 -9.20 -2.75
N VAL A 55 -4.35 -8.56 -3.90
CA VAL A 55 -4.57 -9.23 -5.19
C VAL A 55 -3.44 -8.88 -6.14
N HIS A 56 -2.69 -9.91 -6.56
CA HIS A 56 -1.71 -9.79 -7.64
C HIS A 56 -2.44 -9.88 -8.98
N SER A 57 -2.39 -8.80 -9.75
CA SER A 57 -3.10 -8.73 -11.04
C SER A 57 -2.41 -9.58 -12.11
N PRO A 58 -3.15 -10.26 -12.99
CA PRO A 58 -2.59 -10.88 -14.19
C PRO A 58 -1.93 -9.87 -15.14
N LEU A 59 -2.30 -8.59 -15.06
CA LEU A 59 -1.69 -7.50 -15.83
C LEU A 59 -0.43 -6.92 -15.17
N SER A 60 -0.01 -7.48 -14.05
CA SER A 60 1.20 -7.04 -13.35
C SER A 60 2.44 -7.30 -14.20
N PRO A 61 3.37 -6.33 -14.32
CA PRO A 61 4.66 -6.56 -14.94
C PRO A 61 5.60 -7.42 -14.07
N PHE A 62 5.21 -7.67 -12.81
CA PHE A 62 5.96 -8.51 -11.88
C PHE A 62 5.43 -9.94 -11.92
N ALA A 63 6.33 -10.91 -11.84
CA ALA A 63 5.91 -12.30 -11.65
C ALA A 63 5.25 -12.49 -10.28
N PRO A 64 4.22 -13.34 -10.16
CA PRO A 64 3.62 -13.67 -8.86
C PRO A 64 4.64 -14.37 -7.95
N LEU A 65 4.35 -14.39 -6.64
CA LEU A 65 5.19 -15.11 -5.69
C LEU A 65 5.27 -16.59 -6.07
N PRO A 66 6.49 -17.16 -6.17
CA PRO A 66 6.67 -18.58 -6.43
C PRO A 66 6.05 -19.42 -5.30
N LYS A 67 5.48 -20.57 -5.64
CA LYS A 67 5.00 -21.52 -4.63
C LYS A 67 6.18 -22.14 -3.91
N ARG A 68 6.24 -21.99 -2.58
CA ARG A 68 7.30 -22.54 -1.71
C ARG A 68 6.66 -23.18 -0.49
N SER A 69 7.19 -24.33 -0.08
CA SER A 69 6.74 -25.04 1.13
C SER A 69 7.58 -24.72 2.37
N ASP A 70 8.72 -24.06 2.18
CA ASP A 70 9.68 -23.73 3.25
C ASP A 70 9.49 -22.30 3.82
N VAL A 71 8.42 -21.62 3.43
CA VAL A 71 8.07 -20.28 3.92
C VAL A 71 6.69 -20.27 4.58
N VAL A 72 6.49 -19.34 5.51
CA VAL A 72 5.15 -19.08 6.05
C VAL A 72 4.28 -18.49 4.94
N PRO A 73 3.13 -19.10 4.62
CA PRO A 73 2.24 -18.58 3.61
C PRO A 73 1.52 -17.32 4.10
N TRP A 74 1.30 -16.37 3.20
CA TRP A 74 0.58 -15.14 3.54
C TRP A 74 -0.83 -15.40 4.06
N SER A 75 -1.50 -16.46 3.62
CA SER A 75 -2.82 -16.86 4.13
C SER A 75 -2.83 -17.12 5.65
N VAL A 76 -1.70 -17.49 6.25
CA VAL A 76 -1.58 -17.61 7.70
C VAL A 76 -1.45 -16.24 8.35
N LEU A 77 -0.59 -15.36 7.81
CA LEU A 77 -0.38 -14.02 8.38
C LEU A 77 -1.63 -13.13 8.22
N THR A 78 -2.43 -13.35 7.19
CA THR A 78 -3.66 -12.58 6.96
C THR A 78 -4.89 -13.13 7.70
N ASP A 79 -4.73 -14.19 8.47
CA ASP A 79 -5.77 -14.74 9.36
C ASP A 79 -5.83 -13.91 10.67
N VAL A 80 -6.27 -12.66 10.50
CA VAL A 80 -6.34 -11.65 11.56
C VAL A 80 -7.67 -10.93 11.48
N ASP A 81 -8.41 -10.94 12.58
CA ASP A 81 -9.57 -10.08 12.76
C ASP A 81 -9.16 -8.73 13.35
N THR A 82 -10.08 -7.79 13.34
CA THR A 82 -9.86 -6.49 13.97
C THR A 82 -10.99 -6.16 14.94
N LYS A 83 -10.66 -5.48 16.03
CA LYS A 83 -11.63 -4.90 16.97
C LYS A 83 -11.29 -3.44 17.24
N ILE A 84 -12.29 -2.68 17.67
CA ILE A 84 -12.09 -1.30 18.09
C ILE A 84 -11.97 -1.26 19.60
N GLU A 85 -10.81 -0.82 20.09
CA GLU A 85 -10.58 -0.55 21.51
C GLU A 85 -10.05 0.87 21.67
N ASN A 86 -10.62 1.66 22.56
CA ASN A 86 -10.22 3.04 22.85
C ASN A 86 -10.08 3.90 21.57
N ARG A 87 -11.00 3.76 20.61
CA ARG A 87 -11.00 4.43 19.30
C ARG A 87 -9.81 4.06 18.42
N ARG A 88 -9.17 2.92 18.65
CA ARG A 88 -8.10 2.37 17.82
C ARG A 88 -8.50 1.02 17.28
N ILE A 89 -8.11 0.73 16.04
CA ILE A 89 -8.21 -0.60 15.48
C ILE A 89 -7.09 -1.44 16.06
N VAL A 90 -7.44 -2.55 16.69
CA VAL A 90 -6.50 -3.49 17.33
C VAL A 90 -6.63 -4.84 16.64
N PRO A 91 -5.52 -5.48 16.22
CA PRO A 91 -5.56 -6.81 15.61
C PRO A 91 -5.93 -7.90 16.62
N VAL A 92 -6.71 -8.87 16.16
CA VAL A 92 -7.05 -10.09 16.90
C VAL A 92 -6.48 -11.26 16.12
N TYR A 93 -5.32 -11.73 16.54
CA TYR A 93 -4.59 -12.76 15.82
C TYR A 93 -5.17 -14.15 16.06
N SER A 94 -5.22 -14.96 15.02
CA SER A 94 -5.55 -16.38 15.11
C SER A 94 -4.54 -17.16 15.98
N PRO A 95 -4.88 -18.35 16.47
CA PRO A 95 -3.94 -19.21 17.17
C PRO A 95 -2.70 -19.55 16.33
N ALA A 96 -2.87 -19.74 15.01
CA ALA A 96 -1.77 -20.04 14.09
C ALA A 96 -0.76 -18.88 14.02
N VAL A 97 -1.22 -17.65 13.91
CA VAL A 97 -0.37 -16.47 13.94
C VAL A 97 0.35 -16.32 15.28
N ARG A 98 -0.39 -16.47 16.40
CA ARG A 98 0.22 -16.35 17.74
C ARG A 98 1.32 -17.38 17.99
N GLN A 99 1.21 -18.59 17.42
CA GLN A 99 2.24 -19.63 17.53
C GLN A 99 3.53 -19.27 16.79
N LEU A 100 3.50 -18.33 15.83
CA LEU A 100 4.68 -17.87 15.12
C LEU A 100 5.44 -16.77 15.87
N ASP A 101 4.85 -16.19 16.92
CA ASP A 101 5.51 -15.14 17.69
C ASP A 101 6.82 -15.65 18.30
N GLN A 102 7.86 -14.82 18.19
CA GLN A 102 9.24 -15.09 18.64
C GLN A 102 9.91 -16.32 17.97
N LYS A 103 9.31 -16.90 16.93
CA LYS A 103 9.90 -18.03 16.20
C LYS A 103 10.77 -17.55 15.04
N GLN A 104 11.75 -18.40 14.69
CA GLN A 104 12.49 -18.27 13.44
C GLN A 104 11.58 -18.70 12.30
N VAL A 105 11.33 -17.80 11.38
CA VAL A 105 10.49 -18.05 10.20
C VAL A 105 11.22 -17.68 8.92
N ARG A 106 10.80 -18.30 7.83
CA ARG A 106 11.11 -17.82 6.48
C ARG A 106 9.86 -17.20 5.89
N LEU A 107 10.01 -16.06 5.27
CA LEU A 107 8.93 -15.36 4.57
C LEU A 107 9.42 -14.89 3.22
N GLN A 108 8.59 -15.04 2.20
CA GLN A 108 8.85 -14.47 0.88
C GLN A 108 7.89 -13.33 0.59
N GLY A 109 8.33 -12.35 -0.18
CA GLY A 109 7.49 -11.22 -0.57
C GLY A 109 8.24 -10.25 -1.48
N PHE A 110 7.60 -9.13 -1.75
CA PHE A 110 8.17 -8.04 -2.53
C PHE A 110 8.72 -6.98 -1.59
N MET A 111 9.96 -6.59 -1.85
CA MET A 111 10.67 -5.61 -1.02
C MET A 111 10.22 -4.18 -1.36
N MET A 112 9.84 -3.43 -0.34
CA MET A 112 9.68 -1.98 -0.39
C MET A 112 10.73 -1.33 0.52
N PRO A 113 11.78 -0.72 -0.02
CA PRO A 113 12.82 -0.06 0.76
C PRO A 113 12.26 1.07 1.64
N LEU A 114 12.78 1.18 2.86
CA LEU A 114 12.53 2.30 3.77
C LEU A 114 13.72 3.23 3.90
N GLY A 115 14.82 2.93 3.22
CA GLY A 115 16.02 3.74 3.16
C GLY A 115 16.59 3.84 1.75
N PRO A 116 17.53 4.77 1.51
CA PRO A 116 18.17 4.94 0.21
C PRO A 116 19.17 3.83 -0.11
N GLY A 117 19.50 3.70 -1.41
CA GLY A 117 20.55 2.79 -1.91
C GLY A 117 20.04 1.40 -2.28
N GLU A 118 20.92 0.63 -2.92
CA GLU A 118 20.61 -0.73 -3.39
C GLU A 118 20.69 -1.79 -2.29
N MET A 119 21.45 -1.55 -1.24
CA MET A 119 21.67 -2.48 -0.14
C MET A 119 20.81 -2.07 1.05
N GLN A 120 19.79 -2.85 1.35
CA GLN A 120 18.75 -2.52 2.32
C GLN A 120 18.94 -3.31 3.62
N ARG A 121 18.89 -2.61 4.76
CA ARG A 121 18.84 -3.21 6.10
C ARG A 121 17.46 -3.08 6.75
N HIS A 122 16.63 -2.19 6.21
CA HIS A 122 15.32 -1.88 6.75
C HIS A 122 14.34 -1.66 5.59
N PHE A 123 13.31 -2.49 5.51
CA PHE A 123 12.34 -2.47 4.42
C PHE A 123 11.02 -3.11 4.85
N LEU A 124 9.96 -2.87 4.11
CA LEU A 124 8.74 -3.67 4.19
C LEU A 124 8.83 -4.83 3.21
N LEU A 125 8.36 -5.99 3.65
CA LEU A 125 8.13 -7.15 2.81
C LEU A 125 6.61 -7.30 2.65
N ALA A 126 6.11 -7.25 1.43
CA ALA A 126 4.69 -7.28 1.12
C ALA A 126 4.31 -8.50 0.29
N SER A 127 3.07 -8.95 0.43
CA SER A 127 2.50 -10.09 -0.31
C SER A 127 2.33 -9.81 -1.79
N VAL A 128 2.14 -8.54 -2.17
CA VAL A 128 2.05 -8.07 -3.56
C VAL A 128 2.99 -6.88 -3.76
N PRO A 129 3.47 -6.62 -4.99
CA PRO A 129 4.34 -5.48 -5.25
C PRO A 129 3.58 -4.16 -5.01
N LEU A 130 4.05 -3.33 -4.07
CA LEU A 130 3.42 -2.04 -3.76
C LEU A 130 3.61 -0.99 -4.87
N THR A 131 4.52 -1.23 -5.80
CA THR A 131 4.77 -0.40 -6.99
C THR A 131 3.96 -0.83 -8.22
N CYS A 132 3.14 -1.87 -8.09
CA CYS A 132 2.32 -2.39 -9.17
C CYS A 132 1.00 -1.63 -9.27
N SER A 133 0.82 -0.82 -10.31
CA SER A 133 -0.40 -0.02 -10.54
C SER A 133 -1.67 -0.87 -10.78
N PHE A 134 -1.51 -2.14 -11.13
CA PHE A 134 -2.61 -3.06 -11.40
C PHE A 134 -2.91 -3.99 -10.23
N CYS A 135 -2.08 -4.02 -9.20
CA CYS A 135 -2.24 -4.87 -8.03
C CYS A 135 -3.04 -4.13 -6.95
N THR A 136 -3.79 -4.87 -6.16
CA THR A 136 -4.46 -4.31 -4.97
C THR A 136 -3.67 -4.73 -3.74
N PRO A 137 -3.02 -3.81 -3.05
CA PRO A 137 -2.37 -4.12 -1.77
C PRO A 137 -3.41 -4.63 -0.76
N GLY A 138 -2.99 -5.52 0.12
CA GLY A 138 -3.78 -5.87 1.30
C GLY A 138 -3.63 -4.86 2.42
N GLY A 139 -4.20 -5.17 3.58
CA GLY A 139 -4.07 -4.37 4.79
C GLY A 139 -2.71 -4.56 5.50
N PRO A 140 -2.58 -4.04 6.74
CA PRO A 140 -1.37 -4.20 7.55
C PRO A 140 -0.94 -5.66 7.76
N GLU A 141 -1.89 -6.60 7.71
CA GLU A 141 -1.65 -8.04 7.80
C GLU A 141 -0.92 -8.61 6.58
N SER A 142 -0.87 -7.88 5.47
CA SER A 142 -0.17 -8.26 4.23
C SER A 142 1.24 -7.70 4.13
N MET A 143 1.72 -7.06 5.18
CA MET A 143 3.03 -6.42 5.24
C MET A 143 3.79 -6.78 6.52
N VAL A 144 5.09 -6.95 6.39
CA VAL A 144 6.00 -7.25 7.50
C VAL A 144 7.20 -6.31 7.46
N GLU A 145 7.47 -5.61 8.54
CA GLU A 145 8.69 -4.83 8.69
C GLU A 145 9.87 -5.78 8.86
N VAL A 146 10.92 -5.61 8.07
CA VAL A 146 12.12 -6.44 8.11
C VAL A 146 13.33 -5.58 8.51
N ARG A 147 14.03 -6.03 9.54
CA ARG A 147 15.32 -5.48 9.98
C ARG A 147 16.38 -6.56 9.89
N THR A 148 17.36 -6.38 9.00
CA THR A 148 18.35 -7.39 8.69
C THR A 148 19.67 -7.14 9.43
N ARG A 149 20.38 -8.22 9.75
CA ARG A 149 21.76 -8.17 10.27
C ARG A 149 22.74 -7.71 9.19
N GLU A 150 22.59 -8.26 7.99
CA GLU A 150 23.40 -7.95 6.82
C GLU A 150 22.53 -7.29 5.75
N PRO A 151 23.10 -6.37 4.97
CA PRO A 151 22.33 -5.72 3.91
C PRO A 151 21.86 -6.73 2.87
N VAL A 152 20.61 -6.63 2.44
CA VAL A 152 20.03 -7.41 1.36
C VAL A 152 19.94 -6.53 0.13
N LYS A 153 20.36 -7.04 -1.01
CA LYS A 153 20.26 -6.29 -2.26
C LYS A 153 18.79 -6.12 -2.63
N TYR A 154 18.43 -4.89 -2.98
CA TYR A 154 17.10 -4.58 -3.50
C TYR A 154 16.78 -5.39 -4.76
N SER A 155 15.58 -5.90 -4.85
CA SER A 155 15.05 -6.63 -6.01
C SER A 155 13.62 -6.21 -6.28
N LEU A 156 13.29 -6.06 -7.55
CA LEU A 156 11.90 -5.90 -8.00
C LEU A 156 11.12 -7.23 -7.96
N GLY A 157 11.84 -8.36 -8.01
CA GLY A 157 11.25 -9.69 -7.86
C GLY A 157 11.09 -10.09 -6.39
N ALA A 158 10.48 -11.25 -6.19
CA ALA A 158 10.30 -11.83 -4.87
C ALA A 158 11.66 -12.08 -4.18
N VAL A 159 11.75 -11.73 -2.91
CA VAL A 159 12.89 -12.04 -2.04
C VAL A 159 12.42 -12.94 -0.89
N VAL A 160 13.34 -13.71 -0.35
CA VAL A 160 13.11 -14.56 0.83
C VAL A 160 13.99 -14.06 1.96
N VAL A 161 13.40 -13.88 3.13
CA VAL A 161 14.13 -13.54 4.35
C VAL A 161 13.88 -14.61 5.42
N GLN A 162 14.86 -14.84 6.26
CA GLN A 162 14.74 -15.68 7.43
C GLN A 162 15.12 -14.87 8.66
N GLY A 163 14.28 -14.88 9.69
CA GLY A 163 14.55 -14.15 10.93
C GLY A 163 13.50 -14.42 12.00
N LYS A 164 13.60 -13.73 13.11
CA LYS A 164 12.72 -13.87 14.25
C LYS A 164 11.46 -13.03 14.06
N LEU A 165 10.30 -13.66 13.93
CA LEU A 165 9.02 -12.98 13.80
C LEU A 165 8.56 -12.43 15.16
N GLN A 166 8.04 -11.23 15.15
CA GLN A 166 7.36 -10.58 16.27
C GLN A 166 5.94 -10.24 15.83
N VAL A 167 4.96 -10.70 16.61
CA VAL A 167 3.55 -10.36 16.43
C VAL A 167 3.23 -9.15 17.32
N LEU A 168 2.91 -8.02 16.70
CA LEU A 168 2.80 -6.73 17.38
C LEU A 168 1.36 -6.49 17.84
N GLN A 169 1.14 -6.31 19.13
CA GLN A 169 -0.16 -5.97 19.70
C GLN A 169 -0.51 -4.50 19.49
N SER A 170 0.49 -3.65 19.39
CA SER A 170 0.37 -2.23 19.13
C SER A 170 1.68 -1.74 18.52
N ASP A 171 1.56 -0.97 17.45
CA ASP A 171 2.70 -0.35 16.77
C ASP A 171 2.34 1.09 16.37
N PRO A 172 3.23 2.08 16.54
CA PRO A 172 2.94 3.49 16.19
C PRO A 172 2.64 3.72 14.71
N GLN A 173 3.19 2.87 13.81
CA GLN A 173 2.95 2.91 12.38
C GLN A 173 1.78 2.01 11.94
N GLY A 174 1.13 1.30 12.88
CA GLY A 174 0.02 0.40 12.59
C GLY A 174 0.43 -0.94 11.99
N LEU A 175 1.69 -1.32 12.12
CA LEU A 175 2.18 -2.61 11.63
C LEU A 175 1.76 -3.75 12.57
N TYR A 176 1.50 -4.92 11.98
CA TYR A 176 1.11 -6.11 12.71
C TYR A 176 2.28 -7.06 12.94
N TYR A 177 3.31 -6.98 12.10
CA TYR A 177 4.43 -7.91 12.11
C TYR A 177 5.76 -7.21 11.92
N ARG A 178 6.78 -7.75 12.58
CA ARG A 178 8.18 -7.40 12.38
C ARG A 178 9.04 -8.65 12.37
N ILE A 179 10.00 -8.72 11.45
CA ILE A 179 11.07 -9.72 11.47
C ILE A 179 12.36 -9.00 11.84
N THR A 180 12.99 -9.46 12.91
CA THR A 180 14.27 -8.95 13.39
C THR A 180 15.39 -9.97 13.14
N GLU A 181 16.62 -9.48 13.19
CA GLU A 181 17.82 -10.30 12.99
C GLU A 181 17.78 -11.09 11.67
N ALA A 182 17.09 -10.53 10.67
CA ALA A 182 16.86 -11.21 9.43
C ALA A 182 18.11 -11.34 8.58
N VAL A 183 18.13 -12.36 7.73
CA VAL A 183 19.10 -12.56 6.66
C VAL A 183 18.35 -12.86 5.37
N GLY A 184 18.91 -12.41 4.24
CA GLY A 184 18.41 -12.81 2.92
C GLY A 184 18.74 -14.29 2.66
N VAL A 185 17.78 -15.02 2.10
CA VAL A 185 17.93 -16.44 1.73
C VAL A 185 17.74 -16.57 0.22
N LYS A 186 18.52 -17.41 -0.41
CA LYS A 186 18.42 -17.73 -1.85
C LYS A 186 17.36 -18.79 -2.11
#